data_f7961f0e1c47bf27adfb6df2d3045a0a
#
_entry.id   f7961f0e1c47bf27adfb6df2d3045a0a
#
_cell.length_a   1.000
_cell.length_b   1.000
_cell.length_c   1.000
_cell.angle_alpha   90.00
_cell.angle_beta   90.00
_cell.angle_gamma   90.00
#
_symmetry.space_group_name_H-M   'P 1'
#
loop_
_entity.id
_entity.type
_entity.pdbx_description
1 polymer ?
#
loop_
_entity_poly.entity_id
_entity_poly.type
_entity_poly.pdbx_seq_one_letter_code
_entity_poly.pdbx_strand_id
1 'polypeptide(L)'
;IRGGKKFKAVQIGGPSGGATTASREHLDLPLDFDSLKSIGAMIGSGGLVVMDEDTCMVETARFFMEFTQKESCGKCVPCREGTKRMLEILDRIIDNKGTLEDLDLLEELADTISKTALCGLGQSACKPVQSTLKYFRDEYLAHVVDHHCPCLLYTSDAAAILRV
;
A
#
# COMPACT_ATOMS: atom_id res chain seq x y z
N ILE A 1 16.04 0.79 13.98
CA ILE A 1 16.05 1.42 12.64
C ILE A 1 17.40 2.09 12.48
N ARG A 2 17.99 1.95 11.28
CA ARG A 2 19.33 2.50 11.00
C ARG A 2 19.31 4.03 11.03
N GLY A 3 20.40 4.66 11.50
CA GLY A 3 20.57 6.10 11.48
C GLY A 3 19.75 6.87 12.54
N GLY A 4 19.15 6.19 13.52
CA GLY A 4 18.37 6.84 14.58
C GLY A 4 17.02 7.40 14.13
N LYS A 5 16.55 7.02 12.94
CA LYS A 5 15.23 7.42 12.41
C LYS A 5 14.10 6.80 13.22
N LYS A 6 12.95 7.45 13.20
CA LYS A 6 11.76 6.98 13.92
C LYS A 6 11.09 5.83 13.15
N PHE A 7 10.51 4.91 13.90
CA PHE A 7 9.65 3.87 13.36
C PHE A 7 8.33 4.47 12.88
N LYS A 8 7.91 4.11 11.67
CA LYS A 8 6.66 4.60 11.06
C LYS A 8 5.64 3.50 10.89
N ALA A 9 6.03 2.43 10.23
CA ALA A 9 5.10 1.37 9.85
C ALA A 9 5.80 0.02 9.76
N VAL A 10 5.01 -1.03 9.78
CA VAL A 10 5.44 -2.39 9.47
C VAL A 10 4.47 -3.02 8.48
N GLN A 11 5.00 -3.62 7.43
CA GLN A 11 4.25 -4.50 6.54
C GLN A 11 4.42 -5.93 7.01
N ILE A 12 3.31 -6.63 7.20
CA ILE A 12 3.30 -8.03 7.69
C ILE A 12 2.68 -8.91 6.61
N GLY A 13 3.26 -10.08 6.38
CA GLY A 13 2.72 -11.09 5.47
C GLY A 13 3.06 -10.91 3.99
N GLY A 14 4.06 -10.07 3.67
CA GLY A 14 4.49 -9.84 2.29
C GLY A 14 3.47 -9.06 1.45
N PRO A 15 3.47 -9.22 0.10
CA PRO A 15 2.63 -8.42 -0.81
C PRO A 15 1.13 -8.58 -0.61
N SER A 16 0.70 -9.72 -0.08
CA SER A 16 -0.72 -10.00 0.22
C SER A 16 -1.11 -9.62 1.65
N GLY A 17 -0.17 -9.14 2.43
CA GLY A 17 -0.39 -8.69 3.80
C GLY A 17 -0.87 -7.25 3.88
N GLY A 18 -0.87 -6.70 5.09
CA GLY A 18 -1.26 -5.32 5.35
C GLY A 18 -0.16 -4.53 6.04
N ALA A 19 -0.12 -3.23 5.79
CA ALA A 19 0.69 -2.30 6.56
C ALA A 19 -0.07 -1.87 7.83
N THR A 20 0.66 -1.71 8.91
CA THR A 20 0.11 -1.17 10.17
C THR A 20 1.02 -0.09 10.73
N THR A 21 0.43 0.77 11.57
CA THR A 21 1.12 1.94 12.13
C THR A 21 1.97 1.61 13.35
N ALA A 22 2.80 2.56 13.74
CA ALA A 22 3.57 2.58 14.99
C ALA A 22 2.73 2.84 16.25
N SER A 23 1.39 2.71 16.21
CA SER A 23 0.56 2.88 17.39
C SER A 23 0.86 1.79 18.43
N ARG A 24 0.80 2.15 19.74
CA ARG A 24 1.04 1.18 20.82
C ARG A 24 0.14 -0.04 20.74
N GLU A 25 -1.12 0.16 20.36
CA GLU A 25 -2.10 -0.90 20.20
C GLU A 25 -1.65 -1.97 19.19
N HIS A 26 -0.95 -1.55 18.13
CA HIS A 26 -0.46 -2.45 17.11
C HIS A 26 0.92 -3.05 17.44
N LEU A 27 1.75 -2.34 18.20
CA LEU A 27 3.07 -2.84 18.61
C LEU A 27 2.99 -3.97 19.64
N ASP A 28 2.00 -3.93 20.52
CA ASP A 28 1.77 -4.94 21.54
C ASP A 28 0.87 -6.10 21.06
N LEU A 29 0.43 -6.06 19.78
CA LEU A 29 -0.43 -7.09 19.21
C LEU A 29 0.35 -8.40 19.01
N PRO A 30 -0.18 -9.54 19.48
CA PRO A 30 0.43 -10.84 19.20
C PRO A 30 0.52 -11.12 17.70
N LEU A 31 1.64 -11.68 17.25
CA LEU A 31 1.84 -12.09 15.86
C LEU A 31 1.22 -13.47 15.60
N ASP A 32 -0.09 -13.56 15.75
CA ASP A 32 -0.88 -14.73 15.44
C ASP A 32 -1.95 -14.43 14.36
N PHE A 33 -2.59 -15.47 13.85
CA PHE A 33 -3.56 -15.34 12.76
C PHE A 33 -4.80 -14.53 13.14
N ASP A 34 -5.31 -14.69 14.33
CA ASP A 34 -6.57 -14.07 14.76
C ASP A 34 -6.36 -12.60 15.10
N SER A 35 -5.29 -12.28 15.84
CA SER A 35 -4.94 -10.91 16.21
C SER A 35 -4.62 -10.06 14.98
N LEU A 36 -3.83 -10.57 14.03
CA LEU A 36 -3.52 -9.84 12.80
C LEU A 36 -4.74 -9.65 11.90
N LYS A 37 -5.64 -10.63 11.85
CA LYS A 37 -6.90 -10.52 11.11
C LYS A 37 -7.80 -9.42 11.64
N SER A 38 -7.81 -9.17 12.94
CA SER A 38 -8.63 -8.11 13.56
C SER A 38 -8.25 -6.71 13.09
N ILE A 39 -6.98 -6.48 12.75
CA ILE A 39 -6.49 -5.20 12.20
C ILE A 39 -6.46 -5.16 10.66
N GLY A 40 -6.95 -6.22 10.00
CA GLY A 40 -6.97 -6.33 8.55
C GLY A 40 -5.65 -6.81 7.92
N ALA A 41 -4.67 -7.16 8.74
CA ALA A 41 -3.41 -7.75 8.30
C ALA A 41 -3.51 -9.28 8.20
N MET A 42 -2.48 -9.89 7.62
CA MET A 42 -2.37 -11.35 7.50
C MET A 42 -0.91 -11.77 7.65
N ILE A 43 -0.67 -12.81 8.44
CA ILE A 43 0.71 -13.29 8.70
C ILE A 43 1.39 -13.81 7.42
N GLY A 44 0.60 -14.36 6.49
CA GLY A 44 1.11 -14.88 5.22
C GLY A 44 2.30 -15.81 5.39
N SER A 45 3.41 -15.51 4.72
CA SER A 45 4.68 -16.22 4.81
C SER A 45 5.54 -15.84 6.04
N GLY A 46 5.04 -14.98 6.92
CA GLY A 46 5.79 -14.46 8.06
C GLY A 46 6.79 -13.33 7.71
N GLY A 47 6.72 -12.83 6.48
CA GLY A 47 7.55 -11.69 6.09
C GLY A 47 7.20 -10.44 6.90
N LEU A 48 8.22 -9.71 7.34
CA LEU A 48 8.06 -8.48 8.11
C LEU A 48 9.01 -7.42 7.58
N VAL A 49 8.45 -6.31 7.10
CA VAL A 49 9.21 -5.17 6.58
C VAL A 49 8.96 -3.97 7.46
N VAL A 50 10.02 -3.52 8.13
CA VAL A 50 9.99 -2.34 9.00
C VAL A 50 10.34 -1.10 8.20
N MET A 51 9.53 -0.07 8.32
CA MET A 51 9.65 1.19 7.59
C MET A 51 9.87 2.36 8.55
N ASP A 52 10.73 3.27 8.13
CA ASP A 52 11.06 4.49 8.86
C ASP A 52 10.20 5.69 8.43
N GLU A 53 10.43 6.83 9.10
CA GLU A 53 9.68 8.07 8.87
C GLU A 53 9.82 8.65 7.45
N ASP A 54 10.88 8.30 6.72
CA ASP A 54 11.13 8.78 5.36
C ASP A 54 10.46 7.91 4.29
N THR A 55 9.88 6.78 4.67
CA THR A 55 9.22 5.86 3.75
C THR A 55 7.84 6.40 3.35
N CYS A 56 7.61 6.63 2.06
CA CYS A 56 6.30 7.03 1.53
C CYS A 56 5.36 5.81 1.47
N MET A 57 4.19 5.92 2.11
CA MET A 57 3.23 4.82 2.15
C MET A 57 2.46 4.65 0.85
N VAL A 58 2.33 5.71 0.04
CA VAL A 58 1.74 5.64 -1.30
C VAL A 58 2.66 4.85 -2.24
N GLU A 59 3.97 5.14 -2.21
CA GLU A 59 4.96 4.38 -2.99
C GLU A 59 5.06 2.93 -2.52
N THR A 60 4.95 2.69 -1.22
CA THR A 60 4.90 1.34 -0.65
C THR A 60 3.70 0.55 -1.18
N ALA A 61 2.52 1.16 -1.20
CA ALA A 61 1.31 0.55 -1.76
C ALA A 61 1.46 0.26 -3.26
N ARG A 62 2.03 1.20 -4.01
CA ARG A 62 2.34 1.05 -5.43
C ARG A 62 3.29 -0.13 -5.67
N PHE A 63 4.38 -0.21 -4.92
CA PHE A 63 5.36 -1.30 -5.03
C PHE A 63 4.71 -2.69 -4.86
N PHE A 64 3.89 -2.86 -3.83
CA PHE A 64 3.20 -4.13 -3.61
C PHE A 64 2.13 -4.41 -4.66
N MET A 65 1.44 -3.38 -5.16
CA MET A 65 0.45 -3.53 -6.23
C MET A 65 1.11 -3.92 -7.55
N GLU A 66 2.27 -3.33 -7.89
CA GLU A 66 3.04 -3.69 -9.07
C GLU A 66 3.48 -5.16 -9.03
N PHE A 67 3.97 -5.62 -7.87
CA PHE A 67 4.31 -7.02 -7.67
C PHE A 67 3.08 -7.92 -7.91
N THR A 68 1.96 -7.62 -7.28
CA THR A 68 0.74 -8.43 -7.39
C THR A 68 0.19 -8.45 -8.82
N GLN A 69 0.28 -7.34 -9.53
CA GLN A 69 -0.13 -7.24 -10.93
C GLN A 69 0.74 -8.14 -11.83
N LYS A 70 2.05 -8.20 -11.59
CA LYS A 70 2.99 -9.08 -12.32
C LYS A 70 2.75 -10.57 -12.02
N GLU A 71 2.37 -10.89 -10.80
CA GLU A 71 2.08 -12.27 -10.37
C GLU A 71 0.66 -12.75 -10.75
N SER A 72 -0.18 -11.86 -11.26
CA SER A 72 -1.53 -12.22 -11.71
C SER A 72 -1.49 -13.20 -12.87
N CYS A 73 -2.19 -14.33 -12.74
CA CYS A 73 -2.31 -15.28 -13.83
C CYS A 73 -3.19 -14.80 -14.99
N GLY A 74 -3.84 -13.63 -14.86
CA GLY A 74 -4.68 -13.03 -15.89
C GLY A 74 -6.04 -13.71 -16.14
N LYS A 75 -6.41 -14.75 -15.38
CA LYS A 75 -7.62 -15.54 -15.66
C LYS A 75 -8.91 -14.77 -15.40
N CYS A 76 -9.06 -14.15 -14.23
CA CYS A 76 -10.28 -13.44 -13.89
C CYS A 76 -10.14 -11.92 -14.08
N VAL A 77 -11.18 -11.31 -14.64
CA VAL A 77 -11.22 -9.88 -14.97
C VAL A 77 -10.95 -8.98 -13.75
N PRO A 78 -11.57 -9.20 -12.57
CA PRO A 78 -11.35 -8.33 -11.42
C PRO A 78 -9.88 -8.23 -11.03
N CYS A 79 -9.15 -9.35 -11.01
CA CYS A 79 -7.72 -9.33 -10.71
C CYS A 79 -6.92 -8.73 -11.86
N ARG A 80 -7.10 -9.22 -13.11
CA ARG A 80 -6.31 -8.79 -14.28
C ARG A 80 -6.43 -7.30 -14.55
N GLU A 81 -7.65 -6.81 -14.68
CA GLU A 81 -7.92 -5.41 -15.03
C GLU A 81 -7.91 -4.51 -13.80
N GLY A 82 -8.50 -4.99 -12.68
CA GLY A 82 -8.61 -4.19 -11.48
C GLY A 82 -7.26 -3.84 -10.86
N THR A 83 -6.34 -4.81 -10.72
CA THR A 83 -5.00 -4.51 -10.17
C THR A 83 -4.21 -3.57 -11.07
N LYS A 84 -4.38 -3.69 -12.39
CA LYS A 84 -3.77 -2.75 -13.35
C LYS A 84 -4.32 -1.34 -13.19
N ARG A 85 -5.64 -1.19 -13.06
CA ARG A 85 -6.27 0.13 -12.85
C ARG A 85 -5.85 0.77 -11.54
N MET A 86 -5.78 -0.02 -10.46
CA MET A 86 -5.27 0.48 -9.19
C MET A 86 -3.81 0.96 -9.30
N LEU A 87 -2.96 0.23 -10.02
CA LEU A 87 -1.58 0.65 -10.25
C LEU A 87 -1.50 1.95 -11.04
N GLU A 88 -2.28 2.10 -12.12
CA GLU A 88 -2.36 3.33 -12.92
C GLU A 88 -2.82 4.54 -12.08
N ILE A 89 -3.75 4.34 -11.14
CA ILE A 89 -4.19 5.39 -10.21
C ILE A 89 -3.06 5.77 -9.24
N LEU A 90 -2.40 4.78 -8.65
CA LEU A 90 -1.27 5.02 -7.75
C LEU A 90 -0.12 5.74 -8.45
N ASP A 91 0.19 5.38 -9.70
CA ASP A 91 1.17 6.08 -10.54
C ASP A 91 0.78 7.55 -10.74
N ARG A 92 -0.51 7.85 -11.03
CA ARG A 92 -0.98 9.23 -11.16
C ARG A 92 -0.84 10.02 -9.86
N ILE A 93 -1.16 9.40 -8.73
CA ILE A 93 -1.04 10.06 -7.40
C ILE A 93 0.43 10.39 -7.12
N ILE A 94 1.35 9.46 -7.38
CA ILE A 94 2.78 9.66 -7.20
C ILE A 94 3.33 10.73 -8.14
N ASP A 95 2.83 10.79 -9.38
CA ASP A 95 3.19 11.81 -10.37
C ASP A 95 2.55 13.20 -10.08
N ASN A 96 1.92 13.39 -8.94
CA ASN A 96 1.19 14.62 -8.55
C ASN A 96 0.06 15.02 -9.53
N LYS A 97 -0.55 14.01 -10.17
CA LYS A 97 -1.70 14.17 -11.09
C LYS A 97 -2.97 13.52 -10.53
N GLY A 98 -2.90 12.98 -9.31
CA GLY A 98 -4.03 12.36 -8.65
C GLY A 98 -5.10 13.38 -8.23
N THR A 99 -6.32 12.90 -8.07
CA THR A 99 -7.48 13.67 -7.62
C THR A 99 -8.12 13.01 -6.40
N LEU A 100 -8.98 13.73 -5.67
CA LEU A 100 -9.73 13.14 -4.56
C LEU A 100 -10.61 11.98 -5.01
N GLU A 101 -11.17 12.07 -6.22
CA GLU A 101 -11.98 11.01 -6.85
C GLU A 101 -11.15 9.73 -7.08
N ASP A 102 -9.84 9.86 -7.30
CA ASP A 102 -8.95 8.71 -7.43
C ASP A 102 -8.84 7.92 -6.11
N LEU A 103 -8.92 8.59 -4.95
CA LEU A 103 -8.91 7.92 -3.66
C LEU A 103 -10.19 7.10 -3.43
N ASP A 104 -11.33 7.68 -3.76
CA ASP A 104 -12.63 6.99 -3.66
C ASP A 104 -12.68 5.80 -4.64
N LEU A 105 -12.16 5.98 -5.84
CA LEU A 105 -12.06 4.92 -6.84
C LEU A 105 -11.12 3.79 -6.41
N LEU A 106 -10.00 4.10 -5.74
CA LEU A 106 -9.12 3.06 -5.17
C LEU A 106 -9.84 2.21 -4.13
N GLU A 107 -10.64 2.83 -3.25
CA GLU A 107 -11.41 2.11 -2.23
C GLU A 107 -12.48 1.22 -2.88
N GLU A 108 -13.22 1.73 -3.88
CA GLU A 108 -14.24 0.98 -4.60
C GLU A 108 -13.65 -0.20 -5.39
N LEU A 109 -12.56 0.03 -6.11
CA LEU A 109 -11.86 -1.03 -6.84
C LEU A 109 -11.31 -2.10 -5.89
N ALA A 110 -10.72 -1.69 -4.76
CA ALA A 110 -10.18 -2.62 -3.77
C ALA A 110 -11.28 -3.53 -3.19
N ASP A 111 -12.44 -2.96 -2.86
CA ASP A 111 -13.59 -3.73 -2.37
C ASP A 111 -14.13 -4.69 -3.44
N THR A 112 -14.28 -4.20 -4.67
CA THR A 112 -14.76 -4.99 -5.81
C THR A 112 -13.83 -6.17 -6.10
N ILE A 113 -12.52 -5.93 -6.22
CA ILE A 113 -11.53 -6.97 -6.52
C ILE A 113 -11.51 -8.02 -5.42
N SER A 114 -11.49 -7.60 -4.15
CA SER A 114 -11.41 -8.51 -3.02
C SER A 114 -12.63 -9.45 -2.93
N LYS A 115 -13.82 -8.97 -3.31
CA LYS A 115 -15.08 -9.73 -3.28
C LYS A 115 -15.32 -10.60 -4.51
N THR A 116 -14.76 -10.23 -5.67
CA THR A 116 -15.11 -10.85 -6.95
C THR A 116 -13.98 -11.66 -7.58
N ALA A 117 -12.74 -11.53 -7.10
CA ALA A 117 -11.62 -12.32 -7.59
C ALA A 117 -11.78 -13.81 -7.23
N LEU A 118 -11.38 -14.70 -8.16
CA LEU A 118 -11.63 -16.13 -8.05
C LEU A 118 -10.64 -16.89 -7.14
N CYS A 119 -9.52 -16.28 -6.78
CA CYS A 119 -8.48 -16.95 -5.98
C CYS A 119 -7.89 -16.05 -4.91
N GLY A 120 -7.17 -16.65 -3.96
CA GLY A 120 -6.57 -15.95 -2.82
C GLY A 120 -5.64 -14.81 -3.20
N LEU A 121 -4.88 -14.90 -4.31
CA LEU A 121 -4.04 -13.81 -4.79
C LEU A 121 -4.89 -12.57 -5.09
N GLY A 122 -5.92 -12.70 -5.92
CA GLY A 122 -6.78 -11.56 -6.26
C GLY A 122 -7.58 -11.03 -5.07
N GLN A 123 -8.09 -11.92 -4.20
CA GLN A 123 -8.84 -11.51 -3.00
C GLN A 123 -8.00 -10.74 -1.98
N SER A 124 -6.69 -10.98 -1.94
CA SER A 124 -5.76 -10.30 -1.02
C SER A 124 -4.92 -9.20 -1.69
N ALA A 125 -4.98 -9.08 -3.00
CA ALA A 125 -4.18 -8.15 -3.81
C ALA A 125 -4.25 -6.70 -3.32
N CYS A 126 -5.43 -6.27 -2.87
CA CYS A 126 -5.72 -4.89 -2.52
C CYS A 126 -5.39 -4.54 -1.06
N LYS A 127 -5.04 -5.52 -0.22
CA LYS A 127 -4.77 -5.30 1.21
C LYS A 127 -3.70 -4.25 1.51
N PRO A 128 -2.56 -4.19 0.81
CA PRO A 128 -1.58 -3.13 1.02
C PRO A 128 -2.18 -1.74 0.78
N VAL A 129 -2.97 -1.56 -0.29
CA VAL A 129 -3.62 -0.28 -0.61
C VAL A 129 -4.68 0.06 0.42
N GLN A 130 -5.55 -0.89 0.78
CA GLN A 130 -6.59 -0.67 1.80
C GLN A 130 -6.01 -0.29 3.15
N SER A 131 -4.94 -0.97 3.59
CA SER A 131 -4.31 -0.70 4.88
C SER A 131 -3.57 0.64 4.88
N THR A 132 -2.87 0.99 3.82
CA THR A 132 -2.19 2.29 3.71
C THR A 132 -3.18 3.44 3.61
N LEU A 133 -4.27 3.32 2.86
CA LEU A 133 -5.36 4.31 2.84
C LEU A 133 -6.01 4.48 4.21
N LYS A 134 -6.22 3.39 4.94
CA LYS A 134 -6.82 3.42 6.27
C LYS A 134 -5.95 4.14 7.31
N TYR A 135 -4.66 3.83 7.35
CA TYR A 135 -3.77 4.27 8.42
C TYR A 135 -2.91 5.48 8.07
N PHE A 136 -2.76 5.81 6.79
CA PHE A 136 -1.89 6.88 6.29
C PHE A 136 -2.61 7.77 5.27
N ARG A 137 -3.93 7.97 5.45
CA ARG A 137 -4.74 8.78 4.54
C ARG A 137 -4.19 10.18 4.34
N ASP A 138 -3.58 10.75 5.37
CA ASP A 138 -2.99 12.09 5.32
C ASP A 138 -1.86 12.18 4.28
N GLU A 139 -1.08 11.10 4.09
CA GLU A 139 -0.05 11.08 3.05
C GLU A 139 -0.66 11.06 1.65
N TYR A 140 -1.74 10.30 1.44
CA TYR A 140 -2.48 10.32 0.17
C TYR A 140 -3.07 11.70 -0.12
N LEU A 141 -3.65 12.36 0.89
CA LEU A 141 -4.18 13.71 0.76
C LEU A 141 -3.08 14.72 0.44
N ALA A 142 -1.92 14.63 1.06
CA ALA A 142 -0.78 15.49 0.74
C ALA A 142 -0.33 15.35 -0.72
N HIS A 143 -0.30 14.13 -1.27
CA HIS A 143 0.01 13.91 -2.68
C HIS A 143 -1.06 14.47 -3.63
N VAL A 144 -2.34 14.34 -3.27
CA VAL A 144 -3.47 14.68 -4.16
C VAL A 144 -3.86 16.15 -4.05
N VAL A 145 -3.86 16.73 -2.84
CA VAL A 145 -4.31 18.10 -2.59
C VAL A 145 -3.15 19.08 -2.62
N ASP A 146 -2.07 18.75 -1.90
CA ASP A 146 -0.92 19.66 -1.76
C ASP A 146 0.13 19.43 -2.86
N HIS A 147 -0.05 18.39 -3.68
CA HIS A 147 0.91 17.96 -4.71
C HIS A 147 2.34 17.84 -4.18
N HIS A 148 2.46 17.35 -2.94
CA HIS A 148 3.71 17.24 -2.21
C HIS A 148 3.80 15.90 -1.48
N CYS A 149 4.95 15.24 -1.56
CA CYS A 149 5.23 14.04 -0.77
C CYS A 149 5.82 14.45 0.59
N PRO A 150 5.15 14.18 1.72
CA PRO A 150 5.67 14.54 3.05
C PRO A 150 6.93 13.76 3.44
N CYS A 151 7.24 12.67 2.72
CA CYS A 151 8.41 11.83 2.95
C CYS A 151 9.60 12.19 2.04
N LEU A 152 9.60 13.38 1.44
CA LEU A 152 10.66 13.92 0.58
C LEU A 152 10.97 13.08 -0.68
N LEU A 153 10.06 12.21 -1.13
CA LEU A 153 10.24 11.40 -2.33
C LEU A 153 10.48 12.27 -3.60
N TYR A 154 10.07 13.53 -3.59
CA TYR A 154 10.16 14.49 -4.70
C TYR A 154 10.96 15.75 -4.37
N THR A 155 11.96 15.69 -3.50
CA THR A 155 12.94 16.76 -3.52
C THR A 155 13.61 16.72 -4.88
N SER A 156 13.78 17.90 -5.49
CA SER A 156 14.25 18.10 -6.88
C SER A 156 15.47 17.29 -7.29
N ASP A 157 16.21 16.78 -6.31
CA ASP A 157 17.43 16.00 -6.52
C ASP A 157 17.17 14.47 -6.53
N ALA A 158 16.14 13.98 -5.85
CA ALA A 158 15.81 12.55 -5.80
C ALA A 158 15.05 12.07 -7.06
N ALA A 159 14.20 12.91 -7.63
CA ALA A 159 13.48 12.61 -8.87
C ALA A 159 14.39 12.48 -10.08
N ALA A 160 15.57 13.09 -10.04
CA ALA A 160 16.60 12.98 -11.10
C ALA A 160 17.40 11.68 -11.00
N ILE A 161 17.53 11.07 -9.81
CA ILE A 161 18.37 9.90 -9.56
C ILE A 161 17.63 8.58 -9.84
N LEU A 162 16.30 8.56 -9.75
CA LEU A 162 15.50 7.34 -9.93
C LEU A 162 14.93 7.14 -11.34
N ARG A 163 15.26 8.02 -12.29
CA ARG A 163 14.88 7.92 -13.71
C ARG A 163 16.02 7.51 -14.63
N VAL A 164 17.01 6.78 -14.13
CA VAL A 164 18.07 6.15 -14.94
C VAL A 164 17.78 4.67 -15.08
#